data_66420dfa82aea73dac602aa1e1b0ad65
#
_entry.id   66420dfa82aea73dac602aa1e1b0ad65
#
_cell.length_a   1.000
_cell.length_b   1.000
_cell.length_c   1.000
_cell.angle_alpha   90.00
_cell.angle_beta   90.00
_cell.angle_gamma   90.00
#
_symmetry.space_group_name_H-M   'P 1'
#
loop_
_entity.id
_entity.type
_entity.pdbx_description
1 polymer ?
#
loop_
_entity_poly.entity_id
_entity_poly.type
_entity_poly.pdbx_seq_one_letter_code
_entity_poly.pdbx_strand_id
1 'polypeptide(L)'
;MTSSSLSTSGISTRTTGSTLLACVGRGLLAGSAPTDNAGNAFVQLGVAHTYTLWPNSGTALYACERAQGRVGHAVTVPKPKDTDETTLSIVEIANGGSVRDVQWREVLSGNPLTSASVTTTGPALLVAWWWGDAGVDLDKTAVPDNDFTVIDSVLASGALVQCAAATRQVSAAGTYNVTWTSTPPQGAQLWLVAVQAA
;
A
#
# COMPACT_ATOMS: atom_id res chain seq x y z
N MET A 1 21.80 -13.51 8.89
CA MET A 1 22.15 -12.78 7.66
C MET A 1 20.92 -11.96 7.25
N THR A 2 21.07 -10.67 7.12
CA THR A 2 20.02 -9.80 6.60
C THR A 2 19.87 -10.04 5.10
N SER A 3 18.63 -10.18 4.63
CA SER A 3 18.37 -10.41 3.20
C SER A 3 18.48 -9.10 2.42
N SER A 4 19.01 -9.17 1.20
CA SER A 4 19.04 -8.03 0.25
C SER A 4 17.69 -7.79 -0.45
N SER A 5 16.66 -8.54 -0.10
CA SER A 5 15.31 -8.41 -0.63
C SER A 5 14.26 -8.82 0.39
N LEU A 6 13.03 -8.34 0.20
CA LEU A 6 11.83 -8.78 0.90
C LEU A 6 10.88 -9.41 -0.11
N SER A 7 10.36 -10.58 0.21
CA SER A 7 9.31 -11.23 -0.58
C SER A 7 8.07 -11.47 0.27
N THR A 8 6.90 -11.39 -0.36
CA THR A 8 5.66 -11.86 0.27
C THR A 8 5.71 -13.38 0.46
N SER A 9 4.93 -13.90 1.40
CA SER A 9 4.57 -15.32 1.36
C SER A 9 3.84 -15.63 0.05
N GLY A 10 4.00 -16.85 -0.47
CA GLY A 10 3.29 -17.24 -1.69
C GLY A 10 1.80 -17.36 -1.45
N ILE A 11 1.01 -16.65 -2.25
CA ILE A 11 -0.45 -16.72 -2.26
C ILE A 11 -0.94 -17.37 -3.56
N SER A 12 -2.19 -17.81 -3.61
CA SER A 12 -2.79 -18.24 -4.87
C SER A 12 -3.53 -17.08 -5.49
N THR A 13 -3.06 -16.61 -6.64
CA THR A 13 -3.70 -15.57 -7.43
C THR A 13 -4.44 -16.15 -8.62
N ARG A 14 -5.41 -15.42 -9.15
CA ARG A 14 -6.15 -15.81 -10.35
C ARG A 14 -5.19 -15.95 -11.54
N THR A 15 -5.38 -16.94 -12.36
CA THR A 15 -4.44 -17.31 -13.44
C THR A 15 -4.14 -16.18 -14.40
N THR A 16 -5.15 -15.36 -14.74
CA THR A 16 -4.98 -14.19 -15.62
C THR A 16 -6.01 -13.11 -15.33
N GLY A 17 -5.69 -11.87 -15.64
CA GLY A 17 -6.64 -10.77 -15.71
C GLY A 17 -6.88 -10.03 -14.39
N SER A 18 -6.22 -10.42 -13.29
CA SER A 18 -6.25 -9.65 -12.05
C SER A 18 -5.52 -8.32 -12.21
N THR A 19 -5.84 -7.36 -11.37
CA THR A 19 -5.01 -6.19 -11.12
C THR A 19 -4.29 -6.37 -9.79
N LEU A 20 -2.97 -6.27 -9.79
CA LEU A 20 -2.15 -6.32 -8.59
C LEU A 20 -1.72 -4.90 -8.23
N LEU A 21 -1.89 -4.52 -6.98
CA LEU A 21 -1.34 -3.30 -6.41
C LEU A 21 -0.26 -3.69 -5.41
N ALA A 22 0.91 -3.06 -5.51
CA ALA A 22 2.02 -3.26 -4.60
C ALA A 22 2.40 -1.94 -3.96
N CYS A 23 2.32 -1.86 -2.65
CA CYS A 23 2.76 -0.70 -1.92
C CYS A 23 4.00 -1.02 -1.09
N VAL A 24 5.02 -0.21 -1.24
CA VAL A 24 6.34 -0.42 -0.66
C VAL A 24 6.67 0.75 0.25
N GLY A 25 6.83 0.46 1.54
CA GLY A 25 7.42 1.40 2.50
C GLY A 25 8.87 1.02 2.78
N ARG A 26 9.77 1.99 2.86
CA ARG A 26 11.22 1.75 3.07
C ARG A 26 11.81 2.78 4.02
N GLY A 27 12.72 2.33 4.88
CA GLY A 27 13.56 3.20 5.69
C GLY A 27 14.58 3.98 4.85
N LEU A 28 14.94 3.46 3.67
CA LEU A 28 15.68 4.18 2.63
C LEU A 28 14.90 4.05 1.32
N LEU A 29 14.27 5.14 0.88
CA LEU A 29 13.46 5.18 -0.34
C LEU A 29 14.34 5.23 -1.58
N ALA A 30 15.02 4.15 -1.87
CA ALA A 30 15.77 3.91 -3.07
C ALA A 30 15.51 2.47 -3.53
N GLY A 31 15.74 2.18 -4.78
CA GLY A 31 15.60 0.84 -5.32
C GLY A 31 14.58 0.73 -6.46
N SER A 32 14.56 -0.43 -7.08
CA SER A 32 13.74 -0.71 -8.24
C SER A 32 12.31 -1.09 -7.88
N ALA A 33 11.46 -1.13 -8.91
CA ALA A 33 10.10 -1.65 -8.83
C ALA A 33 10.07 -3.10 -8.30
N PRO A 34 8.94 -3.53 -7.74
CA PRO A 34 8.71 -4.94 -7.43
C PRO A 34 8.86 -5.83 -8.66
N THR A 35 9.27 -7.06 -8.43
CA THR A 35 9.23 -8.16 -9.39
C THR A 35 8.42 -9.30 -8.80
N ASP A 36 7.98 -10.25 -9.61
CA ASP A 36 7.31 -11.43 -9.12
C ASP A 36 7.77 -12.71 -9.83
N ASN A 37 7.34 -13.85 -9.32
CA ASN A 37 7.65 -15.15 -9.89
C ASN A 37 6.72 -15.57 -11.03
N ALA A 38 5.82 -14.68 -11.47
CA ALA A 38 4.94 -14.86 -12.63
C ALA A 38 5.40 -14.04 -13.85
N GLY A 39 6.43 -13.18 -13.69
CA GLY A 39 6.99 -12.38 -14.77
C GLY A 39 6.19 -11.13 -15.12
N ASN A 40 5.38 -10.64 -14.22
CA ASN A 40 4.61 -9.41 -14.40
C ASN A 40 5.51 -8.16 -14.34
N ALA A 41 5.11 -7.13 -15.08
CA ALA A 41 5.73 -5.81 -15.03
C ALA A 41 4.92 -4.89 -14.13
N PHE A 42 5.51 -4.42 -13.04
CA PHE A 42 4.92 -3.43 -12.16
C PHE A 42 5.26 -2.01 -12.60
N VAL A 43 4.25 -1.18 -12.82
CA VAL A 43 4.39 0.22 -13.20
C VAL A 43 4.16 1.09 -11.96
N GLN A 44 5.06 2.03 -11.72
CA GLN A 44 4.91 2.97 -10.61
C GLN A 44 3.71 3.90 -10.86
N LEU A 45 2.87 4.06 -9.85
CA LEU A 45 1.75 4.98 -9.85
C LEU A 45 2.19 6.31 -9.21
N GLY A 46 2.14 7.38 -10.00
CA GLY A 46 2.64 8.68 -9.57
C GLY A 46 4.16 8.69 -9.33
N VAL A 47 4.57 9.32 -8.23
CA VAL A 47 5.97 9.40 -7.80
C VAL A 47 6.15 8.73 -6.43
N ALA A 48 7.37 8.34 -6.11
CA ALA A 48 7.73 7.95 -4.76
C ALA A 48 7.79 9.18 -3.85
N HIS A 49 7.34 9.04 -2.62
CA HIS A 49 7.27 10.15 -1.64
C HIS A 49 8.08 9.83 -0.39
N THR A 50 8.91 10.78 0.02
CA THR A 50 9.65 10.69 1.30
C THR A 50 8.86 11.33 2.42
N TYR A 51 9.11 10.89 3.65
CA TYR A 51 8.58 11.56 4.84
C TYR A 51 9.29 12.89 5.07
N THR A 52 8.53 13.92 5.41
CA THR A 52 9.11 15.24 5.77
C THR A 52 10.05 15.14 6.97
N LEU A 53 9.65 14.39 8.00
CA LEU A 53 10.46 14.19 9.21
C LEU A 53 11.59 13.17 9.03
N TRP A 54 11.48 12.28 8.04
CA TRP A 54 12.42 11.21 7.75
C TRP A 54 12.77 11.20 6.26
N PRO A 55 13.55 12.17 5.76
CA PRO A 55 13.68 12.44 4.32
C PRO A 55 14.35 11.34 3.50
N ASN A 56 14.93 10.33 4.15
CA ASN A 56 15.43 9.13 3.48
C ASN A 56 14.40 8.01 3.37
N SER A 57 13.40 8.03 4.26
CA SER A 57 12.33 7.03 4.32
C SER A 57 11.14 7.46 3.49
N GLY A 58 10.32 6.52 3.05
CA GLY A 58 9.11 6.86 2.35
C GLY A 58 8.39 5.69 1.70
N THR A 59 7.43 6.01 0.83
CA THR A 59 6.56 5.04 0.20
C THR A 59 6.49 5.22 -1.31
N ALA A 60 6.27 4.11 -2.01
CA ALA A 60 6.00 4.08 -3.45
C ALA A 60 4.91 3.05 -3.75
N LEU A 61 4.05 3.37 -4.70
CA LEU A 61 2.95 2.51 -5.12
C LEU A 61 3.14 2.06 -6.56
N TYR A 62 2.82 0.79 -6.82
CA TYR A 62 2.95 0.17 -8.14
C TYR A 62 1.69 -0.60 -8.48
N ALA A 63 1.42 -0.74 -9.78
CA ALA A 63 0.34 -1.59 -10.29
C ALA A 63 0.82 -2.49 -11.41
N CYS A 64 0.19 -3.66 -11.52
CA CYS A 64 0.21 -4.49 -12.71
C CYS A 64 -1.22 -4.84 -13.08
N GLU A 65 -1.74 -4.23 -14.14
CA GLU A 65 -3.05 -4.55 -14.70
C GLU A 65 -2.95 -5.78 -15.60
N ARG A 66 -4.00 -6.61 -15.64
CA ARG A 66 -4.04 -7.88 -16.40
C ARG A 66 -2.92 -8.85 -16.04
N ALA A 67 -2.59 -8.91 -14.77
CA ALA A 67 -1.52 -9.75 -14.26
C ALA A 67 -1.70 -11.23 -14.62
N GLN A 68 -0.59 -11.90 -14.85
CA GLN A 68 -0.50 -13.35 -14.83
C GLN A 68 -0.39 -13.81 -13.39
N GLY A 69 -1.20 -14.77 -13.01
CA GLY A 69 -1.18 -15.29 -11.65
C GLY A 69 -0.78 -16.77 -11.62
N ARG A 70 -0.63 -17.28 -10.41
CA ARG A 70 -0.23 -18.68 -10.18
C ARG A 70 -0.48 -19.10 -8.73
N VAL A 71 -0.42 -20.41 -8.50
CA VAL A 71 -0.27 -20.94 -7.14
C VAL A 71 1.13 -20.61 -6.62
N GLY A 72 1.25 -20.17 -5.39
CA GLY A 72 2.52 -19.73 -4.82
C GLY A 72 3.06 -18.45 -5.46
N HIS A 73 2.19 -17.55 -5.89
CA HIS A 73 2.57 -16.25 -6.42
C HIS A 73 3.25 -15.42 -5.32
N ALA A 74 4.47 -15.02 -5.55
CA ALA A 74 5.25 -14.22 -4.63
C ALA A 74 5.80 -12.96 -5.33
N VAL A 75 5.68 -11.84 -4.66
CA VAL A 75 6.20 -10.54 -5.12
C VAL A 75 7.41 -10.18 -4.27
N THR A 76 8.45 -9.67 -4.90
CA THR A 76 9.74 -9.37 -4.28
C THR A 76 10.16 -7.94 -4.57
N VAL A 77 10.65 -7.26 -3.55
CA VAL A 77 11.31 -5.96 -3.68
C VAL A 77 12.75 -6.05 -3.22
N PRO A 78 13.69 -5.43 -3.95
CA PRO A 78 15.07 -5.31 -3.46
C PRO A 78 15.12 -4.31 -2.31
N LYS A 79 16.01 -4.56 -1.38
CA LYS A 79 16.36 -3.63 -0.31
C LYS A 79 17.65 -2.91 -0.70
N PRO A 80 17.72 -1.58 -0.60
CA PRO A 80 18.92 -0.81 -0.94
C PRO A 80 20.14 -1.19 -0.08
N LYS A 81 19.87 -1.60 1.16
CA LYS A 81 20.84 -2.15 2.11
C LYS A 81 20.24 -3.35 2.81
N ASP A 82 21.07 -4.31 3.19
CA ASP A 82 20.65 -5.54 3.87
C ASP A 82 19.96 -5.30 5.22
N THR A 83 20.23 -4.16 5.83
CA THR A 83 19.67 -3.76 7.14
C THR A 83 18.50 -2.81 7.02
N ASP A 84 18.10 -2.39 5.80
CA ASP A 84 16.99 -1.47 5.65
C ASP A 84 15.66 -2.13 5.98
N GLU A 85 14.85 -1.35 6.64
CA GLU A 85 13.48 -1.65 6.93
C GLU A 85 12.66 -1.53 5.66
N THR A 86 11.84 -2.54 5.41
CA THR A 86 10.99 -2.57 4.22
C THR A 86 9.68 -3.25 4.55
N THR A 87 8.58 -2.62 4.18
CA THR A 87 7.23 -3.23 4.20
C THR A 87 6.74 -3.35 2.76
N LEU A 88 6.22 -4.52 2.42
CA LEU A 88 5.62 -4.81 1.12
C LEU A 88 4.21 -5.32 1.34
N SER A 89 3.24 -4.58 0.83
CA SER A 89 1.82 -4.96 0.84
C SER A 89 1.36 -5.22 -0.59
N ILE A 90 0.73 -6.38 -0.81
CA ILE A 90 0.17 -6.77 -2.11
C ILE A 90 -1.33 -6.96 -1.99
N VAL A 91 -2.07 -6.32 -2.89
CA VAL A 91 -3.51 -6.49 -3.00
C VAL A 91 -3.84 -7.00 -4.39
N GLU A 92 -4.51 -8.16 -4.47
CA GLU A 92 -5.08 -8.68 -5.71
C GLU A 92 -6.53 -8.24 -5.86
N ILE A 93 -6.85 -7.69 -7.02
CA ILE A 93 -8.21 -7.42 -7.46
C ILE A 93 -8.54 -8.47 -8.52
N ALA A 94 -9.11 -9.58 -8.07
CA ALA A 94 -9.28 -10.81 -8.86
C ALA A 94 -10.13 -10.64 -10.13
N ASN A 95 -11.05 -9.69 -10.14
CA ASN A 95 -11.87 -9.41 -11.32
C ASN A 95 -11.21 -8.40 -12.27
N GLY A 96 -9.96 -8.01 -11.98
CA GLY A 96 -9.24 -7.03 -12.76
C GLY A 96 -9.77 -5.61 -12.59
N GLY A 97 -9.50 -4.79 -13.58
CA GLY A 97 -9.86 -3.39 -13.62
C GLY A 97 -8.64 -2.52 -13.87
N SER A 98 -8.89 -1.26 -14.16
CA SER A 98 -7.85 -0.25 -14.37
C SER A 98 -7.80 0.74 -13.22
N VAL A 99 -6.59 1.17 -12.89
CA VAL A 99 -6.39 2.27 -11.95
C VAL A 99 -6.93 3.56 -12.59
N ARG A 100 -7.95 4.14 -11.97
CA ARG A 100 -8.63 5.35 -12.46
C ARG A 100 -8.09 6.61 -11.83
N ASP A 101 -7.78 6.55 -10.53
CA ASP A 101 -7.24 7.66 -9.78
C ASP A 101 -6.36 7.13 -8.66
N VAL A 102 -5.29 7.85 -8.37
CA VAL A 102 -4.37 7.58 -7.27
C VAL A 102 -3.99 8.89 -6.61
N GLN A 103 -4.12 8.92 -5.30
CA GLN A 103 -3.83 10.11 -4.51
C GLN A 103 -2.93 9.75 -3.33
N TRP A 104 -2.05 10.67 -3.00
CA TRP A 104 -1.17 10.60 -1.86
C TRP A 104 -1.29 11.85 -1.00
N ARG A 105 -1.11 11.69 0.29
CA ARG A 105 -1.02 12.79 1.24
C ARG A 105 -0.15 12.39 2.43
N GLU A 106 0.74 13.28 2.86
CA GLU A 106 1.37 13.22 4.17
C GLU A 106 0.63 14.11 5.14
N VAL A 107 0.43 13.63 6.37
CA VAL A 107 -0.05 14.41 7.50
C VAL A 107 0.97 14.22 8.63
N LEU A 108 1.62 15.29 9.04
CA LEU A 108 2.79 15.24 9.94
C LEU A 108 2.43 14.87 11.39
N SER A 109 1.21 15.16 11.80
CA SER A 109 0.72 14.83 13.14
C SER A 109 -0.78 14.95 13.21
N GLY A 110 -1.39 14.30 14.19
CA GLY A 110 -2.82 14.41 14.48
C GLY A 110 -3.50 13.06 14.64
N ASN A 111 -4.78 13.12 14.97
CA ASN A 111 -5.66 11.97 15.08
C ASN A 111 -7.11 12.48 15.16
N PRO A 112 -7.96 12.23 14.17
CA PRO A 112 -7.74 11.39 12.99
C PRO A 112 -6.93 12.05 11.87
N LEU A 113 -6.47 11.24 10.89
CA LEU A 113 -5.76 11.65 9.69
C LEU A 113 -6.58 11.31 8.45
N THR A 114 -6.83 12.29 7.56
CA THR A 114 -7.63 12.07 6.35
C THR A 114 -6.75 12.08 5.09
N SER A 115 -6.94 11.09 4.21
CA SER A 115 -6.25 11.01 2.92
C SER A 115 -6.66 12.14 1.98
N ALA A 116 -5.90 12.33 0.90
CA ALA A 116 -6.42 13.01 -0.27
C ALA A 116 -7.58 12.20 -0.88
N SER A 117 -8.41 12.86 -1.69
CA SER A 117 -9.61 12.22 -2.25
C SER A 117 -9.35 11.71 -3.66
N VAL A 118 -9.83 10.50 -3.94
CA VAL A 118 -9.93 9.95 -5.30
C VAL A 118 -11.31 10.17 -5.89
N THR A 119 -11.39 10.18 -7.23
CA THR A 119 -12.62 10.30 -7.98
C THR A 119 -12.93 9.03 -8.77
N THR A 120 -14.20 8.67 -8.85
CA THR A 120 -14.68 7.55 -9.64
C THR A 120 -15.79 7.99 -10.58
N THR A 121 -15.93 7.32 -11.71
CA THR A 121 -16.99 7.57 -12.69
C THR A 121 -18.11 6.53 -12.63
N GLY A 122 -18.04 5.58 -11.72
CA GLY A 122 -18.99 4.50 -11.49
C GLY A 122 -18.53 3.58 -10.37
N PRO A 123 -19.04 2.34 -10.32
CA PRO A 123 -18.61 1.37 -9.32
C PRO A 123 -17.09 1.16 -9.31
N ALA A 124 -16.50 1.09 -8.12
CA ALA A 124 -15.07 0.95 -7.95
C ALA A 124 -14.71 0.16 -6.67
N LEU A 125 -13.53 -0.43 -6.67
CA LEU A 125 -12.85 -0.84 -5.46
C LEU A 125 -11.86 0.26 -5.07
N LEU A 126 -12.01 0.77 -3.86
CA LEU A 126 -11.05 1.69 -3.25
C LEU A 126 -10.07 0.87 -2.41
N VAL A 127 -8.78 1.14 -2.57
CA VAL A 127 -7.71 0.51 -1.78
C VAL A 127 -6.91 1.60 -1.13
N ALA A 128 -6.78 1.53 0.19
CA ALA A 128 -6.12 2.54 1.01
C ALA A 128 -4.94 1.93 1.77
N TRP A 129 -3.87 2.71 1.91
CA TRP A 129 -2.76 2.38 2.79
C TRP A 129 -2.48 3.53 3.74
N TRP A 130 -2.13 3.16 4.96
CA TRP A 130 -1.66 4.01 6.02
C TRP A 130 -0.26 3.55 6.42
N TRP A 131 0.71 4.47 6.44
CA TRP A 131 2.05 4.28 6.97
C TRP A 131 2.31 5.31 8.05
N GLY A 132 2.39 4.84 9.29
CA GLY A 132 2.66 5.69 10.44
C GLY A 132 4.14 5.86 10.72
N ASP A 133 4.46 6.87 11.51
CA ASP A 133 5.81 7.29 11.87
C ASP A 133 6.11 7.23 13.39
N ALA A 134 5.24 6.60 14.19
CA ALA A 134 5.47 6.46 15.62
C ALA A 134 6.64 5.53 15.94
N GLY A 135 7.16 5.66 17.15
CA GLY A 135 8.22 4.79 17.68
C GLY A 135 7.86 3.30 17.65
N VAL A 136 8.88 2.47 17.67
CA VAL A 136 8.74 1.02 17.44
C VAL A 136 8.46 0.19 18.68
N ASP A 137 8.56 0.79 19.88
CA ASP A 137 8.60 0.05 21.16
C ASP A 137 7.21 -0.31 21.70
N LEU A 138 6.15 -0.10 20.93
CA LEU A 138 4.78 -0.36 21.35
C LEU A 138 3.92 -0.92 20.21
N ASP A 139 2.85 -1.60 20.58
CA ASP A 139 1.79 -1.96 19.65
C ASP A 139 1.00 -0.73 19.21
N LYS A 140 0.60 -0.73 17.96
CA LYS A 140 -0.09 0.40 17.35
C LYS A 140 -1.43 -0.07 16.80
N THR A 141 -2.31 0.90 16.56
CA THR A 141 -3.54 0.67 15.81
C THR A 141 -3.66 1.66 14.66
N ALA A 142 -4.29 1.23 13.58
CA ALA A 142 -4.72 2.11 12.49
C ALA A 142 -6.09 1.63 12.03
N VAL A 143 -7.11 2.42 12.33
CA VAL A 143 -8.52 2.07 12.11
C VAL A 143 -9.10 3.05 11.09
N PRO A 144 -9.51 2.58 9.90
CA PRO A 144 -10.15 3.42 8.91
C PRO A 144 -11.64 3.63 9.22
N ASP A 145 -12.19 4.73 8.72
CA ASP A 145 -13.63 5.03 8.72
C ASP A 145 -14.28 4.79 7.34
N ASN A 146 -15.49 5.33 7.18
CA ASN A 146 -16.20 5.38 5.89
C ASN A 146 -16.36 4.01 5.22
N ASP A 147 -16.72 2.99 6.00
CA ASP A 147 -16.93 1.60 5.55
C ASP A 147 -15.68 0.94 4.92
N PHE A 148 -14.49 1.46 5.16
CA PHE A 148 -13.27 0.74 4.85
C PHE A 148 -13.03 -0.38 5.86
N THR A 149 -12.61 -1.53 5.35
CA THR A 149 -12.25 -2.70 6.15
C THR A 149 -10.76 -2.97 6.02
N VAL A 150 -10.04 -3.07 7.14
CA VAL A 150 -8.62 -3.49 7.14
C VAL A 150 -8.53 -4.92 6.64
N ILE A 151 -7.66 -5.15 5.68
CA ILE A 151 -7.41 -6.47 5.09
C ILE A 151 -6.07 -7.07 5.54
N ASP A 152 -5.10 -6.22 5.91
CA ASP A 152 -3.81 -6.65 6.44
C ASP A 152 -3.11 -5.50 7.17
N SER A 153 -2.19 -5.83 8.10
CA SER A 153 -1.43 -4.81 8.82
C SER A 153 -0.13 -5.34 9.42
N VAL A 154 0.85 -4.44 9.58
CA VAL A 154 2.10 -4.63 10.31
C VAL A 154 2.19 -3.52 11.36
N LEU A 155 1.64 -3.75 12.55
CA LEU A 155 1.45 -2.72 13.59
C LEU A 155 2.00 -3.12 14.96
N ALA A 156 2.46 -4.37 15.13
CA ALA A 156 3.00 -4.87 16.39
C ALA A 156 4.26 -4.10 16.83
N SER A 157 4.58 -4.20 18.10
CA SER A 157 5.84 -3.71 18.66
C SER A 157 7.03 -4.25 17.86
N GLY A 158 8.00 -3.40 17.60
CA GLY A 158 9.16 -3.69 16.75
C GLY A 158 8.97 -3.40 15.25
N ALA A 159 7.76 -3.10 14.78
CA ALA A 159 7.54 -2.71 13.39
C ALA A 159 8.11 -1.31 13.12
N LEU A 160 9.18 -1.24 12.33
CA LEU A 160 9.89 0.01 12.00
C LEU A 160 9.21 0.74 10.83
N VAL A 161 8.72 0.01 9.85
CA VAL A 161 7.89 0.55 8.77
C VAL A 161 6.47 -0.01 8.94
N GLN A 162 5.67 0.73 9.69
CA GLN A 162 4.30 0.35 10.04
C GLN A 162 3.38 0.53 8.86
N CYS A 163 2.46 -0.41 8.66
CA CYS A 163 1.51 -0.33 7.56
C CYS A 163 0.16 -0.94 7.93
N ALA A 164 -0.92 -0.35 7.45
CA ALA A 164 -2.23 -0.98 7.37
C ALA A 164 -2.80 -0.77 5.96
N ALA A 165 -3.37 -1.83 5.41
CA ALA A 165 -4.09 -1.81 4.14
C ALA A 165 -5.58 -2.03 4.37
N ALA A 166 -6.42 -1.26 3.71
CA ALA A 166 -7.87 -1.35 3.83
C ALA A 166 -8.55 -1.22 2.46
N THR A 167 -9.76 -1.78 2.34
CA THR A 167 -10.55 -1.72 1.12
C THR A 167 -11.98 -1.30 1.38
N ARG A 168 -12.60 -0.68 0.37
CA ARG A 168 -14.03 -0.35 0.32
C ARG A 168 -14.55 -0.50 -1.09
N GLN A 169 -15.70 -1.16 -1.26
CA GLN A 169 -16.45 -1.14 -2.52
C GLN A 169 -17.40 0.05 -2.54
N VAL A 170 -17.45 0.76 -3.67
CA VAL A 170 -18.40 1.82 -3.92
C VAL A 170 -19.19 1.51 -5.19
N SER A 171 -20.49 1.82 -5.18
CA SER A 171 -21.40 1.49 -6.30
C SER A 171 -21.68 2.68 -7.22
N ALA A 172 -21.29 3.88 -6.84
CA ALA A 172 -21.61 5.11 -7.56
C ALA A 172 -20.35 5.89 -7.95
N ALA A 173 -20.49 6.72 -8.98
CA ALA A 173 -19.54 7.78 -9.25
C ALA A 173 -19.49 8.77 -8.07
N GLY A 174 -18.33 9.28 -7.76
CA GLY A 174 -18.18 10.21 -6.63
C GLY A 174 -16.74 10.52 -6.30
N THR A 175 -16.58 11.30 -5.23
CA THR A 175 -15.30 11.66 -4.63
C THR A 175 -15.24 11.01 -3.25
N TYR A 176 -14.17 10.27 -2.99
CA TYR A 176 -14.03 9.43 -1.80
C TYR A 176 -12.69 9.67 -1.13
N ASN A 177 -12.67 9.65 0.19
CA ASN A 177 -11.48 9.63 1.01
C ASN A 177 -11.62 8.58 2.12
N VAL A 178 -10.57 8.38 2.89
CA VAL A 178 -10.54 7.58 4.10
C VAL A 178 -9.92 8.40 5.22
N THR A 179 -10.49 8.28 6.42
CA THR A 179 -9.95 8.89 7.64
C THR A 179 -9.48 7.77 8.55
N TRP A 180 -8.27 7.89 9.06
CA TRP A 180 -7.64 6.90 9.92
C TRP A 180 -7.51 7.43 11.34
N THR A 181 -7.92 6.63 12.30
CA THR A 181 -7.65 6.84 13.73
C THR A 181 -6.54 5.90 14.16
N SER A 182 -5.50 6.42 14.79
CA SER A 182 -4.36 5.62 15.25
C SER A 182 -4.10 5.77 16.74
N THR A 183 -3.53 4.73 17.33
CA THR A 183 -2.99 4.75 18.68
C THR A 183 -1.55 4.22 18.64
N PRO A 184 -0.54 5.00 19.10
CA PRO A 184 -0.66 6.40 19.54
C PRO A 184 -1.03 7.33 18.38
N PRO A 185 -1.48 8.59 18.66
CA PRO A 185 -1.59 9.64 17.65
C PRO A 185 -0.23 9.88 17.01
N GLN A 186 -0.16 9.90 15.67
CA GLN A 186 1.09 9.99 14.93
C GLN A 186 0.87 10.57 13.55
N GLY A 187 1.94 11.01 12.89
CA GLY A 187 1.92 11.34 11.48
C GLY A 187 1.86 10.08 10.61
N ALA A 188 1.46 10.24 9.36
CA ALA A 188 1.43 9.15 8.40
C ALA A 188 1.49 9.63 6.95
N GLN A 189 2.00 8.76 6.08
CA GLN A 189 1.75 8.82 4.64
C GLN A 189 0.52 7.98 4.29
N LEU A 190 -0.38 8.57 3.54
CA LEU A 190 -1.68 8.01 3.18
C LEU A 190 -1.80 7.89 1.68
N TRP A 191 -2.02 6.67 1.19
CA TRP A 191 -2.35 6.41 -0.20
C TRP A 191 -3.80 6.00 -0.34
N LEU A 192 -4.44 6.43 -1.41
CA LEU A 192 -5.77 5.97 -1.81
C LEU A 192 -5.80 5.77 -3.32
N VAL A 193 -6.31 4.62 -3.74
CA VAL A 193 -6.42 4.21 -5.14
C VAL A 193 -7.86 3.82 -5.44
N ALA A 194 -8.36 4.26 -6.58
CA ALA A 194 -9.63 3.81 -7.14
C ALA A 194 -9.37 2.89 -8.35
N VAL A 195 -9.84 1.66 -8.29
CA VAL A 195 -9.78 0.70 -9.40
C VAL A 195 -11.20 0.42 -9.88
N GLN A 196 -11.44 0.62 -11.17
CA GLN A 196 -12.74 0.40 -11.82
C GLN A 196 -12.66 -0.72 -12.84
N ALA A 197 -13.75 -1.44 -13.03
CA ALA A 197 -13.88 -2.38 -14.15
C ALA A 197 -13.55 -1.68 -15.48
N ALA A 198 -12.84 -2.40 -16.36
CA ALA A 198 -12.45 -1.91 -17.68
C ALA A 198 -13.65 -1.82 -18.62
#